data_bd8a7e761d135203a68a9e25b58d158c
#
_entry.id   bd8a7e761d135203a68a9e25b58d158c
#
_cell.length_a   1.000
_cell.length_b   1.000
_cell.length_c   1.000
_cell.angle_alpha   90.00
_cell.angle_beta   90.00
_cell.angle_gamma   90.00
#
_symmetry.space_group_name_H-M   'P 1'
#
loop_
_entity.id
_entity.type
_entity.pdbx_description
1 polymer ?
#
loop_
_entity_poly.entity_id
_entity_poly.type
_entity_poly.pdbx_seq_one_letter_code
_entity_poly.pdbx_strand_id
1 'polypeptide(L)'
;MAGKRAETLLELMFFVKQYTLDRAWTGLTDDEFFWEPTPNTWSVRPVTETRTPTPWVSGDWEADYDAPLAMSVDWQRDGEPLTNIAWLFWHVGSMPGRTAQLDFLGGDHTAASGWASPYFSQHPIFTSADDAITTMRAGWRALVHALRDATDDQLERTMPTWGWAANDASTTASQIVASVVNEVSHHATQICVLRDFYRAR
;
A
#
# COMPACT_ATOMS: atom_id res chain seq x y z
N MET A 1 12.64 12.89 -22.07
CA MET A 1 13.37 11.70 -21.59
C MET A 1 13.26 11.69 -20.08
N ALA A 2 12.99 10.55 -19.50
CA ALA A 2 12.97 10.40 -18.04
C ALA A 2 14.30 10.88 -17.43
N GLY A 3 14.24 11.47 -16.25
CA GLY A 3 15.44 11.81 -15.48
C GLY A 3 16.15 10.57 -14.95
N LYS A 4 17.41 10.69 -14.58
CA LYS A 4 18.19 9.56 -14.06
C LYS A 4 17.61 8.95 -12.79
N ARG A 5 16.97 9.75 -11.94
CA ARG A 5 16.26 9.27 -10.74
C ARG A 5 15.04 8.44 -11.12
N ALA A 6 14.28 8.89 -12.13
CA ALA A 6 13.14 8.15 -12.63
C ALA A 6 13.56 6.79 -13.20
N GLU A 7 14.67 6.73 -13.94
CA GLU A 7 15.21 5.46 -14.45
C GLU A 7 15.52 4.48 -13.31
N THR A 8 16.18 4.95 -12.24
CA THR A 8 16.49 4.11 -11.08
C THR A 8 15.23 3.58 -10.38
N LEU A 9 14.19 4.43 -10.22
CA LEU A 9 12.91 4.03 -9.63
C LEU A 9 12.17 3.02 -10.52
N LEU A 10 12.20 3.23 -11.84
CA LEU A 10 11.60 2.30 -12.80
C LEU A 10 12.27 0.92 -12.79
N GLU A 11 13.60 0.88 -12.69
CA GLU A 11 14.33 -0.39 -12.52
C GLU A 11 13.94 -1.10 -11.23
N LEU A 12 13.88 -0.39 -10.10
CA LEU A 12 13.41 -0.94 -8.83
C LEU A 12 11.99 -1.50 -8.96
N MET A 13 11.07 -0.74 -9.55
CA MET A 13 9.70 -1.19 -9.78
C MET A 13 9.61 -2.42 -10.68
N PHE A 14 10.47 -2.51 -11.69
CA PHE A 14 10.55 -3.69 -12.54
C PHE A 14 10.95 -4.94 -11.73
N PHE A 15 11.98 -4.85 -10.90
CA PHE A 15 12.41 -5.96 -10.05
C PHE A 15 11.33 -6.36 -9.03
N VAL A 16 10.72 -5.40 -8.35
CA VAL A 16 9.64 -5.67 -7.39
C VAL A 16 8.47 -6.37 -8.08
N LYS A 17 8.07 -5.91 -9.28
CA LYS A 17 7.02 -6.56 -10.03
C LYS A 17 7.38 -8.00 -10.39
N GLN A 18 8.53 -8.21 -11.00
CA GLN A 18 8.95 -9.51 -11.52
C GLN A 18 9.15 -10.55 -10.42
N TYR A 19 9.80 -10.18 -9.33
CA TYR A 19 10.21 -11.13 -8.30
C TYR A 19 9.24 -11.29 -7.14
N THR A 20 8.34 -10.32 -6.95
CA THR A 20 7.46 -10.31 -5.78
C THR A 20 5.99 -10.19 -6.18
N LEU A 21 5.60 -9.13 -6.88
CA LEU A 21 4.18 -8.86 -7.15
C LEU A 21 3.53 -9.92 -8.03
N ASP A 22 4.18 -10.34 -9.11
CA ASP A 22 3.62 -11.35 -10.01
C ASP A 22 3.39 -12.68 -9.26
N ARG A 23 4.22 -13.01 -8.28
CA ARG A 23 4.03 -14.17 -7.40
C ARG A 23 2.91 -13.95 -6.39
N ALA A 24 2.81 -12.74 -5.82
CA ALA A 24 1.83 -12.41 -4.78
C ALA A 24 0.39 -12.53 -5.29
N TRP A 25 0.12 -12.16 -6.54
CA TRP A 25 -1.25 -12.10 -7.05
C TRP A 25 -1.63 -13.16 -8.11
N THR A 26 -0.67 -13.86 -8.75
CA THR A 26 -1.02 -14.82 -9.79
C THR A 26 -1.77 -16.01 -9.21
N GLY A 27 -3.02 -16.20 -9.64
CA GLY A 27 -3.88 -17.30 -9.18
C GLY A 27 -4.31 -17.17 -7.71
N LEU A 28 -4.29 -15.96 -7.13
CA LEU A 28 -4.86 -15.71 -5.81
C LEU A 28 -6.39 -15.88 -5.88
N THR A 29 -6.96 -16.66 -4.98
CA THR A 29 -8.40 -16.91 -4.86
C THR A 29 -8.98 -16.14 -3.68
N ASP A 30 -10.32 -15.96 -3.65
CA ASP A 30 -10.99 -15.32 -2.51
C ASP A 30 -10.82 -16.14 -1.22
N ASP A 31 -10.78 -17.47 -1.31
CA ASP A 31 -10.50 -18.34 -0.15
C ASP A 31 -9.11 -18.09 0.44
N GLU A 32 -8.10 -17.89 -0.40
CA GLU A 32 -6.75 -17.50 0.01
C GLU A 32 -6.75 -16.06 0.55
N PHE A 33 -7.47 -15.15 -0.11
CA PHE A 33 -7.50 -13.72 0.16
C PHE A 33 -8.06 -13.42 1.55
N PHE A 34 -9.16 -14.07 1.95
CA PHE A 34 -9.80 -13.89 3.26
C PHE A 34 -9.34 -14.89 4.33
N TRP A 35 -8.44 -15.80 4.01
CA TRP A 35 -7.97 -16.76 4.99
C TRP A 35 -7.27 -16.09 6.19
N GLU A 36 -7.72 -16.42 7.39
CA GLU A 36 -7.13 -16.00 8.64
C GLU A 36 -6.21 -17.09 9.19
N PRO A 37 -4.87 -16.89 9.25
CA PRO A 37 -3.93 -17.91 9.75
C PRO A 37 -4.10 -18.19 11.24
N THR A 38 -4.64 -17.24 12.01
CA THR A 38 -4.92 -17.38 13.45
C THR A 38 -6.24 -16.70 13.82
N PRO A 39 -6.87 -17.08 14.97
CA PRO A 39 -8.15 -16.49 15.40
C PRO A 39 -8.13 -14.97 15.63
N ASN A 40 -6.95 -14.38 15.86
CA ASN A 40 -6.79 -12.94 16.11
C ASN A 40 -6.18 -12.20 14.92
N THR A 41 -6.25 -12.78 13.75
CA THR A 41 -5.75 -12.15 12.52
C THR A 41 -6.55 -10.89 12.19
N TRP A 42 -5.86 -9.79 11.92
CA TRP A 42 -6.47 -8.61 11.33
C TRP A 42 -6.86 -8.90 9.88
N SER A 43 -8.10 -8.56 9.55
CA SER A 43 -8.75 -8.91 8.30
C SER A 43 -9.61 -7.77 7.79
N VAL A 44 -10.08 -7.92 6.57
CA VAL A 44 -11.23 -7.20 6.01
C VAL A 44 -12.45 -8.10 6.14
N ARG A 45 -13.56 -7.56 6.65
CA ARG A 45 -14.80 -8.32 6.90
C ARG A 45 -16.04 -7.46 6.79
N PRO A 46 -17.25 -8.06 6.73
CA PRO A 46 -18.50 -7.32 6.89
C PRO A 46 -18.60 -6.66 8.28
N VAL A 47 -19.20 -5.45 8.35
CA VAL A 47 -19.38 -4.71 9.62
C VAL A 47 -20.21 -5.47 10.66
N THR A 48 -20.95 -6.49 10.26
CA THR A 48 -21.69 -7.39 11.17
C THR A 48 -20.77 -8.33 11.95
N GLU A 49 -19.49 -8.42 11.59
CA GLU A 49 -18.49 -9.30 12.19
C GLU A 49 -17.36 -8.52 12.89
N THR A 50 -17.62 -7.26 13.25
CA THR A 50 -16.66 -6.34 13.91
C THR A 50 -15.94 -7.00 15.08
N ARG A 51 -14.61 -6.91 15.10
CA ARG A 51 -13.75 -7.46 16.16
C ARG A 51 -12.86 -6.41 16.82
N THR A 52 -12.56 -5.31 16.14
CA THR A 52 -11.72 -4.24 16.67
C THR A 52 -12.54 -3.04 17.13
N PRO A 53 -12.09 -2.29 18.16
CA PRO A 53 -12.85 -1.17 18.71
C PRO A 53 -13.03 0.01 17.75
N THR A 54 -12.08 0.22 16.84
CA THR A 54 -12.04 1.37 15.93
C THR A 54 -11.71 0.92 14.50
N PRO A 55 -12.53 0.04 13.88
CA PRO A 55 -12.24 -0.44 12.55
C PRO A 55 -12.32 0.70 11.53
N TRP A 56 -11.64 0.50 10.42
CA TRP A 56 -11.82 1.36 9.25
C TRP A 56 -13.03 0.90 8.45
N VAL A 57 -14.08 1.73 8.38
CA VAL A 57 -15.35 1.35 7.76
C VAL A 57 -15.52 2.02 6.40
N SER A 58 -15.96 1.24 5.40
CA SER A 58 -16.37 1.71 4.08
C SER A 58 -17.58 0.88 3.59
N GLY A 59 -18.76 1.51 3.54
CA GLY A 59 -20.01 0.81 3.23
C GLY A 59 -20.33 -0.25 4.26
N ASP A 60 -20.62 -1.47 3.78
CA ASP A 60 -20.95 -2.63 4.61
C ASP A 60 -19.72 -3.45 5.04
N TRP A 61 -18.54 -2.95 4.79
CA TRP A 61 -17.28 -3.62 5.07
C TRP A 61 -16.37 -2.78 5.97
N GLU A 62 -15.51 -3.45 6.69
CA GLU A 62 -14.50 -2.84 7.55
C GLU A 62 -13.14 -3.55 7.42
N ALA A 63 -12.07 -2.82 7.72
CA ALA A 63 -10.75 -3.37 7.97
C ALA A 63 -10.42 -3.24 9.46
N ASP A 64 -9.91 -4.30 10.05
CA ASP A 64 -9.43 -4.25 11.44
C ASP A 64 -8.33 -3.20 11.57
N TYR A 65 -8.46 -2.32 12.55
CA TYR A 65 -7.52 -1.24 12.78
C TYR A 65 -7.55 -0.81 14.25
N ASP A 66 -6.39 -0.50 14.77
CA ASP A 66 -6.23 0.13 16.09
C ASP A 66 -5.27 1.32 15.95
N ALA A 67 -5.84 2.52 15.96
CA ALA A 67 -5.06 3.74 15.75
C ALA A 67 -3.95 3.95 16.80
N PRO A 68 -4.17 3.73 18.11
CA PRO A 68 -3.11 3.78 19.11
C PRO A 68 -1.97 2.79 18.84
N LEU A 69 -2.29 1.56 18.47
CA LEU A 69 -1.29 0.54 18.15
C LEU A 69 -0.52 0.88 16.88
N ALA A 70 -1.22 1.27 15.81
CA ALA A 70 -0.62 1.60 14.52
C ALA A 70 0.29 2.83 14.57
N MET A 71 0.08 3.75 15.54
CA MET A 71 0.89 4.96 15.73
C MET A 71 1.94 4.82 16.82
N SER A 72 2.01 3.67 17.51
CA SER A 72 2.97 3.46 18.58
C SER A 72 4.35 3.11 18.00
N VAL A 73 5.39 3.78 18.50
CA VAL A 73 6.79 3.43 18.19
C VAL A 73 7.22 2.07 18.78
N ASP A 74 6.42 1.51 19.67
CA ASP A 74 6.68 0.24 20.37
C ASP A 74 5.98 -0.97 19.71
N TRP A 75 5.35 -0.79 18.55
CA TRP A 75 4.66 -1.85 17.82
C TRP A 75 5.53 -3.11 17.62
N GLN A 76 6.84 -2.95 17.51
CA GLN A 76 7.79 -4.08 17.40
C GLN A 76 7.92 -4.91 18.68
N ARG A 77 7.49 -4.40 19.83
CA ARG A 77 7.70 -5.04 21.15
C ARG A 77 6.51 -5.86 21.62
N ASP A 78 5.30 -5.44 21.28
CA ASP A 78 4.08 -6.01 21.86
C ASP A 78 3.38 -7.03 20.94
N GLY A 79 3.98 -7.34 19.79
CA GLY A 79 3.46 -8.30 18.83
C GLY A 79 2.27 -7.74 18.05
N GLU A 80 2.54 -7.20 16.86
CA GLU A 80 1.48 -6.86 15.93
C GLU A 80 0.59 -8.09 15.67
N PRO A 81 -0.72 -7.91 15.58
CA PRO A 81 -1.59 -8.96 15.09
C PRO A 81 -1.11 -9.42 13.71
N LEU A 82 -1.16 -10.72 13.46
CA LEU A 82 -0.99 -11.20 12.09
C LEU A 82 -2.10 -10.60 11.23
N THR A 83 -1.78 -10.31 10.00
CA THR A 83 -2.74 -9.81 9.01
C THR A 83 -3.02 -10.89 7.97
N ASN A 84 -4.20 -10.86 7.36
CA ASN A 84 -4.47 -11.67 6.18
C ASN A 84 -4.18 -10.91 4.88
N ILE A 85 -4.33 -11.57 3.74
CA ILE A 85 -4.04 -10.99 2.44
C ILE A 85 -5.00 -9.84 2.10
N ALA A 86 -6.28 -9.94 2.48
CA ALA A 86 -7.26 -8.88 2.25
C ALA A 86 -6.86 -7.59 2.96
N TRP A 87 -6.39 -7.68 4.21
CA TRP A 87 -5.91 -6.54 4.97
C TRP A 87 -4.66 -5.91 4.33
N LEU A 88 -3.71 -6.73 3.88
CA LEU A 88 -2.50 -6.24 3.20
C LEU A 88 -2.83 -5.49 1.91
N PHE A 89 -3.79 -5.99 1.12
CA PHE A 89 -4.27 -5.25 -0.05
C PHE A 89 -5.02 -3.97 0.31
N TRP A 90 -5.86 -3.97 1.36
CA TRP A 90 -6.44 -2.74 1.88
C TRP A 90 -5.36 -1.71 2.21
N HIS A 91 -4.30 -2.13 2.89
CA HIS A 91 -3.22 -1.25 3.30
C HIS A 91 -2.44 -0.66 2.12
N VAL A 92 -2.02 -1.46 1.15
CA VAL A 92 -1.12 -0.98 0.07
C VAL A 92 -1.72 -0.98 -1.33
N GLY A 93 -2.86 -1.62 -1.55
CA GLY A 93 -3.39 -1.91 -2.89
C GLY A 93 -3.65 -0.68 -3.76
N SER A 94 -4.03 0.43 -3.17
CA SER A 94 -4.29 1.70 -3.87
C SER A 94 -3.10 2.67 -3.88
N MET A 95 -2.04 2.42 -3.11
CA MET A 95 -0.92 3.36 -2.94
C MET A 95 -0.24 3.75 -4.26
N PRO A 96 0.11 2.82 -5.17
CA PRO A 96 0.76 3.20 -6.43
C PRO A 96 -0.10 4.11 -7.31
N GLY A 97 -1.40 3.81 -7.41
CA GLY A 97 -2.33 4.60 -8.21
C GLY A 97 -2.51 6.02 -7.67
N ARG A 98 -2.59 6.15 -6.36
CA ARG A 98 -2.67 7.46 -5.70
C ARG A 98 -1.38 8.25 -5.84
N THR A 99 -0.23 7.59 -5.70
CA THR A 99 1.08 8.23 -5.89
C THR A 99 1.24 8.75 -7.31
N ALA A 100 0.76 8.01 -8.31
CA ALA A 100 0.77 8.45 -9.71
C ALA A 100 -0.05 9.73 -9.97
N GLN A 101 -1.02 10.05 -9.10
CA GLN A 101 -1.88 11.23 -9.21
C GLN A 101 -1.33 12.46 -8.48
N LEU A 102 -0.19 12.37 -7.80
CA LEU A 102 0.38 13.50 -7.08
C LEU A 102 0.84 14.60 -8.02
N ASP A 103 0.75 15.84 -7.56
CA ASP A 103 1.04 17.04 -8.35
C ASP A 103 2.47 17.09 -8.90
N PHE A 104 3.44 16.52 -8.17
CA PHE A 104 4.83 16.45 -8.62
C PHE A 104 5.04 15.48 -9.80
N LEU A 105 4.09 14.58 -10.03
CA LEU A 105 4.04 13.70 -11.21
C LEU A 105 3.03 14.17 -12.26
N GLY A 106 2.51 15.41 -12.14
CA GLY A 106 1.56 16.00 -13.07
C GLY A 106 0.09 15.73 -12.73
N GLY A 107 -0.20 15.23 -11.53
CA GLY A 107 -1.56 15.05 -11.02
C GLY A 107 -2.15 16.32 -10.41
N ASP A 108 -3.46 16.32 -10.15
CA ASP A 108 -4.24 17.46 -9.64
C ASP A 108 -4.22 17.61 -8.12
N HIS A 109 -3.54 16.75 -7.40
CA HIS A 109 -3.57 16.76 -5.95
C HIS A 109 -2.60 17.79 -5.37
N THR A 110 -3.15 18.85 -4.80
CA THR A 110 -2.43 19.66 -3.83
C THR A 110 -2.10 18.79 -2.63
N ALA A 111 -0.82 18.71 -2.29
CA ALA A 111 -0.27 17.85 -1.27
C ALA A 111 -1.10 17.86 0.01
N ALA A 112 -1.72 16.76 0.28
CA ALA A 112 -2.39 16.53 1.52
C ALA A 112 -1.43 15.77 2.45
N SER A 113 -1.29 16.28 3.65
CA SER A 113 -0.31 15.82 4.63
C SER A 113 -0.60 14.43 5.17
N GLY A 114 0.35 13.50 5.02
CA GLY A 114 0.46 12.26 5.78
C GLY A 114 -0.79 11.37 5.79
N TRP A 115 -0.82 10.42 6.70
CA TRP A 115 -1.92 9.47 6.91
C TRP A 115 -3.28 10.09 7.26
N ALA A 116 -3.29 11.29 7.86
CA ALA A 116 -4.50 12.05 8.17
C ALA A 116 -5.09 12.80 6.98
N SER A 117 -4.44 12.74 5.84
CA SER A 117 -4.86 13.38 4.61
C SER A 117 -6.14 12.73 4.07
N PRO A 118 -7.08 13.51 3.48
CA PRO A 118 -8.17 12.93 2.69
C PRO A 118 -7.70 11.97 1.60
N TYR A 119 -6.46 12.11 1.16
CA TYR A 119 -5.81 11.23 0.21
C TYR A 119 -5.62 9.81 0.76
N PHE A 120 -5.22 9.64 2.04
CA PHE A 120 -5.10 8.35 2.70
C PHE A 120 -6.40 7.91 3.38
N SER A 121 -7.27 8.86 3.77
CA SER A 121 -8.55 8.53 4.40
C SER A 121 -9.57 7.83 3.48
N GLN A 122 -9.26 7.66 2.21
CA GLN A 122 -10.11 6.98 1.24
C GLN A 122 -9.51 5.65 0.78
N HIS A 123 -8.92 4.88 1.69
CA HIS A 123 -8.49 3.51 1.37
C HIS A 123 -9.70 2.67 0.96
N PRO A 124 -9.74 2.18 -0.29
CA PRO A 124 -10.81 1.29 -0.69
C PRO A 124 -10.69 -0.03 0.08
N ILE A 125 -11.80 -0.55 0.53
CA ILE A 125 -11.87 -1.92 1.03
C ILE A 125 -12.18 -2.81 -0.17
N PHE A 126 -11.34 -3.81 -0.39
CA PHE A 126 -11.52 -4.79 -1.46
C PHE A 126 -12.31 -5.97 -0.95
N THR A 127 -13.39 -6.29 -1.63
CA THR A 127 -14.30 -7.39 -1.25
C THR A 127 -14.08 -8.65 -2.08
N SER A 128 -13.05 -8.65 -2.91
CA SER A 128 -12.57 -9.82 -3.67
C SER A 128 -11.09 -9.69 -4.01
N ALA A 129 -10.45 -10.81 -4.23
CA ALA A 129 -9.06 -10.88 -4.71
C ALA A 129 -8.91 -10.22 -6.09
N ASP A 130 -9.88 -10.44 -6.99
CA ASP A 130 -9.81 -9.92 -8.36
C ASP A 130 -9.87 -8.38 -8.40
N ASP A 131 -10.75 -7.76 -7.61
CA ASP A 131 -10.84 -6.31 -7.50
C ASP A 131 -9.54 -5.71 -6.93
N ALA A 132 -9.02 -6.30 -5.87
CA ALA A 132 -7.76 -5.88 -5.26
C ALA A 132 -6.58 -5.96 -6.24
N ILE A 133 -6.45 -7.09 -6.96
CA ILE A 133 -5.40 -7.30 -7.98
C ILE A 133 -5.56 -6.32 -9.14
N THR A 134 -6.79 -6.11 -9.61
CA THR A 134 -7.07 -5.21 -10.73
C THR A 134 -6.69 -3.78 -10.37
N THR A 135 -7.06 -3.31 -9.17
CA THR A 135 -6.73 -1.98 -8.68
C THR A 135 -5.21 -1.81 -8.50
N MET A 136 -4.53 -2.77 -7.88
CA MET A 136 -3.08 -2.74 -7.70
C MET A 136 -2.35 -2.70 -9.05
N ARG A 137 -2.75 -3.55 -9.99
CA ARG A 137 -2.14 -3.59 -11.34
C ARG A 137 -2.35 -2.28 -12.11
N ALA A 138 -3.53 -1.71 -12.02
CA ALA A 138 -3.83 -0.42 -12.65
C ALA A 138 -2.98 0.70 -12.04
N GLY A 139 -2.94 0.77 -10.71
CA GLY A 139 -2.13 1.74 -9.97
C GLY A 139 -0.63 1.62 -10.26
N TRP A 140 -0.11 0.38 -10.27
CA TRP A 140 1.29 0.13 -10.61
C TRP A 140 1.65 0.61 -12.03
N ARG A 141 0.80 0.31 -13.01
CA ARG A 141 0.99 0.80 -14.38
C ARG A 141 0.92 2.31 -14.47
N ALA A 142 -0.02 2.94 -13.77
CA ALA A 142 -0.14 4.40 -13.73
C ALA A 142 1.12 5.04 -13.15
N LEU A 143 1.68 4.51 -12.06
CA LEU A 143 2.92 5.02 -11.46
C LEU A 143 4.13 4.84 -12.40
N VAL A 144 4.25 3.68 -13.06
CA VAL A 144 5.29 3.45 -14.08
C VAL A 144 5.16 4.48 -15.22
N HIS A 145 3.93 4.75 -15.66
CA HIS A 145 3.70 5.72 -16.72
C HIS A 145 4.09 7.14 -16.30
N ALA A 146 3.66 7.56 -15.10
CA ALA A 146 4.00 8.87 -14.55
C ALA A 146 5.53 9.07 -14.41
N LEU A 147 6.24 8.04 -13.93
CA LEU A 147 7.69 8.10 -13.78
C LEU A 147 8.45 8.16 -15.10
N ARG A 148 7.92 7.59 -16.20
CA ARG A 148 8.57 7.67 -17.52
C ARG A 148 8.69 9.09 -18.04
N ASP A 149 7.77 9.96 -17.65
CA ASP A 149 7.73 11.35 -18.06
C ASP A 149 8.28 12.32 -17.00
N ALA A 150 8.64 11.79 -15.80
CA ALA A 150 9.15 12.59 -14.70
C ALA A 150 10.58 13.09 -14.94
N THR A 151 10.81 14.35 -14.63
CA THR A 151 12.15 14.98 -14.65
C THR A 151 12.84 14.83 -13.28
N ASP A 152 14.17 14.97 -13.27
CA ASP A 152 14.92 14.97 -12.01
C ASP A 152 14.50 16.16 -11.11
N ASP A 153 14.20 17.32 -11.67
CA ASP A 153 13.72 18.49 -10.91
C ASP A 153 12.39 18.21 -10.21
N GLN A 154 11.46 17.51 -10.88
CA GLN A 154 10.19 17.10 -10.26
C GLN A 154 10.42 16.12 -9.12
N LEU A 155 11.34 15.18 -9.28
CA LEU A 155 11.64 14.15 -8.27
C LEU A 155 12.53 14.66 -7.12
N GLU A 156 13.27 15.74 -7.33
CA GLU A 156 14.03 16.43 -6.28
C GLU A 156 13.20 17.42 -5.46
N ARG A 157 12.02 17.79 -5.95
CA ARG A 157 11.12 18.70 -5.24
C ARG A 157 10.81 18.18 -3.85
N THR A 158 10.96 19.03 -2.85
CA THR A 158 10.64 18.71 -1.46
C THR A 158 9.12 18.76 -1.22
N MET A 159 8.63 17.82 -0.43
CA MET A 159 7.21 17.62 -0.11
C MET A 159 7.03 17.66 1.42
N PRO A 160 7.10 18.83 2.07
CA PRO A 160 7.21 18.95 3.53
C PRO A 160 6.01 18.44 4.32
N THR A 161 4.89 18.21 3.65
CA THR A 161 3.65 17.73 4.26
C THR A 161 3.37 16.26 3.98
N TRP A 162 4.29 15.58 3.32
CA TRP A 162 4.13 14.20 2.91
C TRP A 162 5.09 13.28 3.68
N GLY A 163 4.58 12.21 4.21
CA GLY A 163 5.39 11.10 4.68
C GLY A 163 5.28 10.78 6.16
N TRP A 164 5.93 9.71 6.49
CA TRP A 164 6.07 9.10 7.81
C TRP A 164 6.67 10.05 8.85
N ALA A 165 7.45 11.01 8.39
CA ALA A 165 7.98 12.10 9.19
C ALA A 165 7.24 13.39 8.82
N ALA A 166 6.04 13.59 9.37
CA ALA A 166 5.25 14.82 9.17
C ALA A 166 6.01 16.13 9.51
N ASN A 167 7.22 16.03 10.03
CA ASN A 167 8.09 17.12 10.44
C ASN A 167 9.39 17.21 9.61
N ASP A 168 9.60 16.32 8.62
CA ASP A 168 10.81 16.40 7.79
C ASP A 168 10.53 17.20 6.51
N ALA A 169 10.82 18.49 6.58
CA ALA A 169 10.71 19.41 5.45
C ALA A 169 11.68 19.06 4.28
N SER A 170 12.52 18.05 4.43
CA SER A 170 13.52 17.64 3.44
C SER A 170 13.10 16.45 2.57
N THR A 171 11.99 15.78 2.87
CA THR A 171 11.52 14.62 2.09
C THR A 171 11.24 15.00 0.65
N THR A 172 11.92 14.34 -0.28
CA THR A 172 11.75 14.59 -1.73
C THR A 172 10.67 13.70 -2.34
N ALA A 173 10.15 14.11 -3.51
CA ALA A 173 9.21 13.31 -4.27
C ALA A 173 9.76 11.91 -4.62
N SER A 174 11.06 11.81 -4.96
CA SER A 174 11.71 10.52 -5.20
C SER A 174 11.73 9.61 -3.97
N GLN A 175 11.92 10.17 -2.77
CA GLN A 175 11.87 9.41 -1.52
C GLN A 175 10.45 8.90 -1.22
N ILE A 176 9.41 9.70 -1.53
CA ILE A 176 8.02 9.26 -1.40
C ILE A 176 7.74 8.07 -2.32
N VAL A 177 8.12 8.18 -3.60
CA VAL A 177 7.94 7.06 -4.55
C VAL A 177 8.71 5.83 -4.09
N ALA A 178 9.97 5.99 -3.66
CA ALA A 178 10.77 4.88 -3.14
C ALA A 178 10.12 4.22 -1.91
N SER A 179 9.56 5.02 -0.99
CA SER A 179 8.84 4.53 0.19
C SER A 179 7.61 3.71 -0.20
N VAL A 180 6.81 4.20 -1.15
CA VAL A 180 5.63 3.47 -1.65
C VAL A 180 6.04 2.14 -2.32
N VAL A 181 7.10 2.15 -3.12
CA VAL A 181 7.61 0.92 -3.75
C VAL A 181 8.12 -0.07 -2.70
N ASN A 182 8.79 0.42 -1.65
CA ASN A 182 9.25 -0.40 -0.53
C ASN A 182 8.07 -1.00 0.24
N GLU A 183 7.06 -0.21 0.60
CA GLU A 183 5.85 -0.69 1.29
C GLU A 183 5.15 -1.79 0.49
N VAL A 184 4.91 -1.54 -0.79
CA VAL A 184 4.29 -2.53 -1.68
C VAL A 184 5.14 -3.80 -1.78
N SER A 185 6.47 -3.69 -1.87
CA SER A 185 7.38 -4.85 -1.92
C SER A 185 7.36 -5.66 -0.63
N HIS A 186 7.40 -4.97 0.51
CA HIS A 186 7.36 -5.57 1.84
C HIS A 186 6.08 -6.40 2.02
N HIS A 187 4.93 -5.77 1.79
CA HIS A 187 3.64 -6.44 1.98
C HIS A 187 3.35 -7.51 0.91
N ALA A 188 3.82 -7.33 -0.32
CA ALA A 188 3.74 -8.38 -1.32
C ALA A 188 4.57 -9.62 -0.94
N THR A 189 5.69 -9.44 -0.25
CA THR A 189 6.47 -10.55 0.31
C THR A 189 5.70 -11.26 1.42
N GLN A 190 5.03 -10.54 2.31
CA GLN A 190 4.15 -11.11 3.33
C GLN A 190 2.99 -11.91 2.67
N ILE A 191 2.38 -11.38 1.61
CA ILE A 191 1.36 -12.10 0.84
C ILE A 191 1.91 -13.42 0.31
N CYS A 192 3.12 -13.43 -0.25
CA CYS A 192 3.74 -14.68 -0.74
C CYS A 192 3.89 -15.72 0.38
N VAL A 193 4.33 -15.29 1.56
CA VAL A 193 4.47 -16.17 2.74
C VAL A 193 3.12 -16.71 3.21
N LEU A 194 2.10 -15.85 3.29
CA LEU A 194 0.74 -16.27 3.68
C LEU A 194 0.16 -17.29 2.69
N ARG A 195 0.41 -17.12 1.40
CA ARG A 195 0.01 -18.08 0.35
C ARG A 195 0.71 -19.42 0.49
N ASP A 196 1.99 -19.41 0.83
CA ASP A 196 2.73 -20.65 1.07
C ASP A 196 2.17 -21.40 2.29
N PHE A 197 1.81 -20.68 3.39
CA PHE A 197 1.13 -21.28 4.55
C PHE A 197 -0.27 -21.79 4.21
N TYR A 198 -1.06 -21.03 3.46
CA TYR A 198 -2.39 -21.46 3.02
C TYR A 198 -2.34 -22.79 2.24
N ARG A 199 -1.37 -22.96 1.38
CA ARG A 199 -1.22 -24.17 0.56
C ARG A 199 -0.66 -25.37 1.32
N ALA A 200 0.02 -25.13 2.44
CA ALA A 200 0.63 -26.16 3.28
C ALA A 200 -0.30 -26.69 4.39
N ARG A 201 -1.50 -26.13 4.56
CA ARG A 201 -2.49 -26.52 5.58
C ARG A 201 -3.20 -27.82 5.28
#